data_0dec16167a01a0b2886135fa5d32d23d
#
_entry.id   0dec16167a01a0b2886135fa5d32d23d
#
_cell.length_a   1.000
_cell.length_b   1.000
_cell.length_c   1.000
_cell.angle_alpha   90.00
_cell.angle_beta   90.00
_cell.angle_gamma   90.00
#
_symmetry.space_group_name_H-M   'P 1'
#
loop_
_entity.id
_entity.type
_entity.pdbx_description
1 polymer ?
#
loop_
_entity_poly.entity_id
_entity_poly.type
_entity_poly.pdbx_seq_one_letter_code
_entity_poly.pdbx_strand_id
1 'polypeptide(L)'
;MLPTCERYGMGVIPWSPLGGGWLTGKYRRGQEIDLTSGRAGRMPQRFDPSLPGNARKLELVEQLVGVAEQAGCSLTHLAMAFVVAHPAVSAAIIGPRTMEQLTDILAGADVVLDDATLDAIDAIVPPGTNVHVDDAGWQPPAIAQAWRRRRPIGTRGA
;
A
#
# COMPACT_ATOMS: atom_id res chain seq x y z
N MET A 1 14.97 -4.21 -1.54
CA MET A 1 14.30 -5.25 -2.38
C MET A 1 14.12 -4.75 -3.81
N LEU A 2 13.35 -3.70 -4.10
CA LEU A 2 13.09 -3.21 -5.48
C LEU A 2 14.37 -2.95 -6.28
N PRO A 3 15.39 -2.23 -5.77
CA PRO A 3 16.64 -2.03 -6.55
C PRO A 3 17.40 -3.33 -6.86
N THR A 4 17.28 -4.34 -6.00
CA THR A 4 17.87 -5.66 -6.26
C THR A 4 17.13 -6.38 -7.38
N CYS A 5 15.80 -6.34 -7.35
CA CYS A 5 14.97 -6.93 -8.41
C CYS A 5 15.29 -6.30 -9.78
N GLU A 6 15.34 -4.99 -9.82
CA GLU A 6 15.68 -4.24 -11.04
C GLU A 6 17.09 -4.61 -11.56
N ARG A 7 18.10 -4.63 -10.68
CA ARG A 7 19.48 -4.99 -11.04
C ARG A 7 19.62 -6.39 -11.64
N TYR A 8 18.80 -7.34 -11.19
CA TYR A 8 18.87 -8.74 -11.64
C TYR A 8 17.74 -9.12 -12.61
N GLY A 9 16.98 -8.17 -13.12
CA GLY A 9 15.88 -8.42 -14.06
C GLY A 9 14.74 -9.24 -13.47
N MET A 10 14.53 -9.18 -12.15
CA MET A 10 13.45 -9.88 -11.47
C MET A 10 12.22 -8.98 -11.41
N GLY A 11 11.10 -9.45 -11.96
CA GLY A 11 9.82 -8.74 -11.84
C GLY A 11 9.26 -8.79 -10.41
N VAL A 12 8.59 -7.72 -9.99
CA VAL A 12 7.91 -7.63 -8.70
C VAL A 12 6.41 -7.58 -8.92
N ILE A 13 5.67 -8.37 -8.15
CA ILE A 13 4.19 -8.42 -8.20
C ILE A 13 3.66 -8.08 -6.80
N PRO A 14 3.44 -6.78 -6.49
CA PRO A 14 2.89 -6.37 -5.21
C PRO A 14 1.42 -6.76 -5.07
N TRP A 15 1.03 -7.06 -3.85
CA TRP A 15 -0.35 -7.40 -3.48
C TRP A 15 -1.00 -6.24 -2.72
N SER A 16 -2.34 -6.20 -2.72
CA SER A 16 -3.14 -5.18 -2.01
C SER A 16 -2.83 -3.72 -2.41
N PRO A 17 -2.79 -3.37 -3.69
CA PRO A 17 -2.47 -2.01 -4.15
C PRO A 17 -3.41 -0.93 -3.57
N LEU A 18 -4.62 -1.31 -3.17
CA LEU A 18 -5.62 -0.41 -2.57
C LEU A 18 -5.60 -0.41 -1.03
N GLY A 19 -4.53 -0.90 -0.39
CA GLY A 19 -4.39 -0.87 1.07
C GLY A 19 -5.54 -1.54 1.83
N GLY A 20 -6.08 -2.67 1.30
CA GLY A 20 -7.24 -3.34 1.89
C GLY A 20 -8.57 -2.59 1.71
N GLY A 21 -8.59 -1.57 0.88
CA GLY A 21 -9.74 -0.72 0.60
C GLY A 21 -9.64 0.70 1.15
N TRP A 22 -8.59 1.04 1.88
CA TRP A 22 -8.35 2.40 2.35
C TRP A 22 -8.22 3.40 1.19
N LEU A 23 -7.59 2.99 0.10
CA LEU A 23 -7.34 3.81 -1.09
C LEU A 23 -8.45 3.72 -2.15
N THR A 24 -9.66 3.30 -1.78
CA THR A 24 -10.83 3.32 -2.68
C THR A 24 -11.71 4.56 -2.52
N GLY A 25 -11.38 5.43 -1.56
CA GLY A 25 -12.18 6.62 -1.26
C GLY A 25 -13.46 6.35 -0.43
N LYS A 26 -13.75 5.08 -0.08
CA LYS A 26 -14.94 4.75 0.71
C LYS A 26 -14.82 5.04 2.21
N TYR A 27 -13.60 5.14 2.73
CA TYR A 27 -13.32 5.48 4.12
C TYR A 27 -12.86 6.93 4.18
N ARG A 28 -13.71 7.81 4.68
CA ARG A 28 -13.49 9.25 4.73
C ARG A 28 -13.58 9.77 6.16
N ARG A 29 -12.89 10.85 6.44
CA ARG A 29 -12.97 11.53 7.73
C ARG A 29 -14.41 12.02 7.99
N GLY A 30 -14.91 11.80 9.20
CA GLY A 30 -16.27 12.18 9.58
C GLY A 30 -17.37 11.24 9.08
N GLN A 31 -17.02 10.16 8.37
CA GLN A 31 -17.98 9.11 8.03
C GLN A 31 -17.80 7.90 8.94
N GLU A 32 -18.92 7.29 9.31
CA GLU A 32 -18.91 6.05 10.09
C GLU A 32 -18.37 4.90 9.25
N ILE A 33 -17.46 4.12 9.84
CA ILE A 33 -16.94 2.90 9.23
C ILE A 33 -17.73 1.72 9.77
N ASP A 34 -18.47 1.03 8.90
CA ASP A 34 -19.15 -0.21 9.26
C ASP A 34 -18.13 -1.32 9.57
N LEU A 35 -17.95 -1.59 10.86
CA LEU A 35 -17.06 -2.63 11.37
C LEU A 35 -17.75 -4.01 11.45
N THR A 36 -18.96 -4.17 10.91
CA THR A 36 -19.72 -5.42 10.95
C THR A 36 -19.71 -6.18 9.64
N SER A 37 -19.39 -5.51 8.53
CA SER A 37 -19.45 -6.10 7.19
C SER A 37 -18.15 -5.99 6.40
N GLY A 38 -18.05 -6.76 5.33
CA GLY A 38 -16.95 -6.70 4.39
C GLY A 38 -15.57 -7.01 4.99
N ARG A 39 -14.54 -6.29 4.59
CA ARG A 39 -13.18 -6.45 5.13
C ARG A 39 -13.06 -5.84 6.52
N ALA A 40 -13.71 -4.72 6.77
CA ALA A 40 -13.71 -4.06 8.07
C ALA A 40 -14.34 -4.96 9.15
N GLY A 41 -15.42 -5.67 8.82
CA GLY A 41 -16.02 -6.65 9.74
C GLY A 41 -15.16 -7.87 10.01
N ARG A 42 -14.33 -8.29 9.04
CA ARG A 42 -13.41 -9.43 9.23
C ARG A 42 -12.13 -9.08 10.00
N MET A 43 -11.73 -7.81 9.98
CA MET A 43 -10.48 -7.33 10.58
C MET A 43 -10.69 -5.94 11.19
N PRO A 44 -11.62 -5.80 12.16
CA PRO A 44 -12.02 -4.48 12.67
C PRO A 44 -10.84 -3.68 13.24
N GLN A 45 -9.87 -4.33 13.86
CA GLN A 45 -8.67 -3.69 14.40
C GLN A 45 -7.86 -2.91 13.34
N ARG A 46 -8.01 -3.22 12.05
CA ARG A 46 -7.34 -2.52 10.95
C ARG A 46 -8.13 -1.33 10.40
N PHE A 47 -9.38 -1.16 10.87
CA PHE A 47 -10.31 -0.16 10.33
C PHE A 47 -10.96 0.70 11.41
N ASP A 48 -10.95 0.27 12.67
CA ASP A 48 -11.52 1.03 13.79
C ASP A 48 -10.83 2.40 13.94
N PRO A 49 -11.55 3.51 13.69
CA PRO A 49 -10.97 4.85 13.72
C PRO A 49 -10.57 5.32 15.14
N SER A 50 -11.03 4.63 16.19
CA SER A 50 -10.59 4.92 17.56
C SER A 50 -9.13 4.57 17.81
N LEU A 51 -8.55 3.69 16.98
CA LEU A 51 -7.14 3.32 17.07
C LEU A 51 -6.26 4.38 16.38
N PRO A 52 -5.20 4.87 17.06
CA PRO A 52 -4.38 5.99 16.54
C PRO A 52 -3.81 5.76 15.14
N GLY A 53 -3.37 4.53 14.83
CA GLY A 53 -2.86 4.20 13.50
C GLY A 53 -3.93 4.30 12.40
N ASN A 54 -5.18 3.93 12.69
CA ASN A 54 -6.28 4.03 11.73
C ASN A 54 -6.79 5.49 11.62
N ALA A 55 -6.82 6.25 12.71
CA ALA A 55 -7.08 7.68 12.65
C ALA A 55 -6.06 8.39 11.73
N ARG A 56 -4.77 8.02 11.84
CA ARG A 56 -3.73 8.54 10.95
C ARG A 56 -3.96 8.16 9.48
N LYS A 57 -4.43 6.93 9.20
CA LYS A 57 -4.80 6.53 7.82
C LYS A 57 -5.88 7.43 7.24
N LEU A 58 -6.93 7.76 8.02
CA LEU A 58 -7.98 8.67 7.57
C LEU A 58 -7.42 10.06 7.19
N GLU A 59 -6.51 10.61 8.00
CA GLU A 59 -5.87 11.89 7.69
C GLU A 59 -5.08 11.83 6.37
N LEU A 60 -4.33 10.74 6.16
CA LEU A 60 -3.53 10.57 4.94
C LEU A 60 -4.41 10.33 3.72
N VAL A 61 -5.50 9.58 3.87
CA VAL A 61 -6.48 9.37 2.78
C VAL A 61 -7.07 10.68 2.32
N GLU A 62 -7.46 11.59 3.23
CA GLU A 62 -7.98 12.91 2.84
C GLU A 62 -6.95 13.73 2.05
N GLN A 63 -5.68 13.71 2.45
CA GLN A 63 -4.62 14.40 1.72
C GLN A 63 -4.39 13.78 0.33
N LEU A 64 -4.36 12.44 0.24
CA LEU A 64 -4.19 11.73 -1.03
C LEU A 64 -5.38 11.91 -1.98
N VAL A 65 -6.59 12.09 -1.46
CA VAL A 65 -7.76 12.48 -2.28
C VAL A 65 -7.50 13.83 -2.94
N GLY A 66 -6.98 14.81 -2.21
CA GLY A 66 -6.62 16.10 -2.77
C GLY A 66 -5.57 16.01 -3.88
N VAL A 67 -4.58 15.11 -3.74
CA VAL A 67 -3.59 14.84 -4.80
C VAL A 67 -4.25 14.20 -6.01
N ALA A 68 -5.14 13.22 -5.82
CA ALA A 68 -5.86 12.56 -6.91
C ALA A 68 -6.73 13.56 -7.71
N GLU A 69 -7.43 14.45 -7.02
CA GLU A 69 -8.23 15.51 -7.63
C GLU A 69 -7.37 16.46 -8.47
N GLN A 70 -6.20 16.87 -7.96
CA GLN A 70 -5.24 17.69 -8.69
C GLN A 70 -4.68 16.99 -9.93
N ALA A 71 -4.45 15.68 -9.84
CA ALA A 71 -4.01 14.84 -10.95
C ALA A 71 -5.16 14.46 -11.92
N GLY A 72 -6.40 14.90 -11.67
CA GLY A 72 -7.56 14.63 -12.52
C GLY A 72 -8.03 13.17 -12.50
N CYS A 73 -7.77 12.42 -11.43
CA CYS A 73 -8.16 11.02 -11.32
C CYS A 73 -8.81 10.69 -9.96
N SER A 74 -9.36 9.48 -9.83
CA SER A 74 -9.86 9.00 -8.54
C SER A 74 -8.72 8.52 -7.63
N LEU A 75 -8.98 8.43 -6.33
CA LEU A 75 -7.99 7.85 -5.39
C LEU A 75 -7.65 6.40 -5.73
N THR A 76 -8.61 5.60 -6.23
CA THR A 76 -8.39 4.24 -6.73
C THR A 76 -7.37 4.25 -7.87
N HIS A 77 -7.58 5.15 -8.83
CA HIS A 77 -6.70 5.27 -10.00
C HIS A 77 -5.31 5.79 -9.62
N LEU A 78 -5.23 6.79 -8.73
CA LEU A 78 -3.96 7.27 -8.19
C LEU A 78 -3.16 6.13 -7.55
N ALA A 79 -3.81 5.32 -6.71
CA ALA A 79 -3.16 4.20 -6.03
C ALA A 79 -2.69 3.10 -6.99
N MET A 80 -3.48 2.78 -8.01
CA MET A 80 -3.10 1.81 -9.04
C MET A 80 -1.92 2.32 -9.87
N ALA A 81 -2.00 3.56 -10.36
CA ALA A 81 -0.94 4.19 -11.13
C ALA A 81 0.38 4.29 -10.32
N PHE A 82 0.31 4.67 -9.05
CA PHE A 82 1.47 4.72 -8.16
C PHE A 82 2.17 3.37 -8.04
N VAL A 83 1.42 2.29 -7.87
CA VAL A 83 2.01 0.94 -7.71
C VAL A 83 2.74 0.50 -8.98
N VAL A 84 2.19 0.78 -10.16
CA VAL A 84 2.80 0.36 -11.44
C VAL A 84 3.82 1.35 -11.99
N ALA A 85 3.95 2.53 -11.38
CA ALA A 85 4.94 3.53 -11.79
C ALA A 85 6.40 3.07 -11.55
N HIS A 86 6.64 2.18 -10.60
CA HIS A 86 8.01 1.73 -10.30
C HIS A 86 8.51 0.73 -11.35
N PRO A 87 9.69 0.95 -11.95
CA PRO A 87 10.20 0.14 -13.07
C PRO A 87 10.40 -1.35 -12.74
N ALA A 88 10.65 -1.71 -11.50
CA ALA A 88 10.75 -3.11 -11.08
C ALA A 88 9.39 -3.82 -10.93
N VAL A 89 8.27 -3.10 -10.98
CA VAL A 89 6.94 -3.68 -10.83
C VAL A 89 6.42 -4.14 -12.18
N SER A 90 6.19 -5.44 -12.31
CA SER A 90 5.69 -6.06 -13.55
C SER A 90 4.16 -6.11 -13.62
N ALA A 91 3.49 -6.25 -12.48
CA ALA A 91 2.03 -6.30 -12.37
C ALA A 91 1.60 -6.08 -10.93
N ALA A 92 0.36 -5.69 -10.68
CA ALA A 92 -0.23 -5.60 -9.35
C ALA A 92 -1.32 -6.68 -9.16
N ILE A 93 -1.34 -7.34 -8.00
CA ILE A 93 -2.39 -8.31 -7.67
C ILE A 93 -3.62 -7.56 -7.17
N ILE A 94 -4.71 -7.64 -7.93
CA ILE A 94 -6.00 -7.04 -7.60
C ILE A 94 -7.02 -8.09 -7.17
N GLY A 95 -8.05 -7.69 -6.43
CA GLY A 95 -9.10 -8.58 -5.94
C GLY A 95 -10.48 -7.91 -5.95
N PRO A 96 -11.00 -7.52 -7.12
CA PRO A 96 -12.35 -7.01 -7.24
C PRO A 96 -13.39 -8.09 -6.92
N ARG A 97 -14.54 -7.70 -6.37
CA ARG A 97 -15.66 -8.61 -6.08
C ARG A 97 -16.80 -8.46 -7.07
N THR A 98 -16.82 -7.35 -7.79
CA THR A 98 -17.84 -7.05 -8.79
C THR A 98 -17.18 -6.61 -10.09
N MET A 99 -17.91 -6.71 -11.22
CA MET A 99 -17.44 -6.25 -12.52
C MET A 99 -17.21 -4.74 -12.55
N GLU A 100 -18.05 -3.97 -11.82
CA GLU A 100 -17.88 -2.52 -11.68
C GLU A 100 -16.52 -2.19 -11.03
N GLN A 101 -16.18 -2.85 -9.92
CA GLN A 101 -14.87 -2.69 -9.27
C GLN A 101 -13.71 -3.09 -10.19
N LEU A 102 -13.86 -4.17 -10.96
CA LEU A 102 -12.85 -4.60 -11.91
C LEU A 102 -12.62 -3.53 -12.99
N THR A 103 -13.69 -3.03 -13.58
CA THR A 103 -13.62 -2.01 -14.63
C THR A 103 -12.99 -0.72 -14.12
N ASP A 104 -13.38 -0.27 -12.92
CA ASP A 104 -12.81 0.92 -12.29
C ASP A 104 -11.30 0.74 -12.00
N ILE A 105 -10.90 -0.38 -11.41
CA ILE A 105 -9.47 -0.66 -11.10
C ILE A 105 -8.63 -0.73 -12.37
N LEU A 106 -9.13 -1.36 -13.43
CA LEU A 106 -8.40 -1.48 -14.70
C LEU A 106 -8.19 -0.13 -15.37
N ALA A 107 -9.17 0.77 -15.29
CA ALA A 107 -9.00 2.14 -15.80
C ALA A 107 -7.87 2.91 -15.10
N GLY A 108 -7.59 2.59 -13.83
CA GLY A 108 -6.46 3.16 -13.09
C GLY A 108 -5.09 2.71 -13.59
N ALA A 109 -4.99 1.58 -14.28
CA ALA A 109 -3.71 1.08 -14.82
C ALA A 109 -3.21 1.90 -16.02
N ASP A 110 -4.10 2.61 -16.70
CA ASP A 110 -3.75 3.47 -17.84
C ASP A 110 -3.38 4.90 -17.43
N VAL A 111 -3.54 5.25 -16.15
CA VAL A 111 -3.17 6.56 -15.63
C VAL A 111 -1.66 6.66 -15.48
N VAL A 112 -1.07 7.70 -16.05
CA VAL A 112 0.36 8.02 -15.90
C VAL A 112 0.49 9.20 -14.96
N LEU A 113 1.25 9.02 -13.86
CA LEU A 113 1.53 10.07 -12.90
C LEU A 113 2.82 10.80 -13.32
N ASP A 114 2.79 12.12 -13.25
CA ASP A 114 4.00 12.94 -13.41
C ASP A 114 4.82 12.99 -12.11
N ASP A 115 6.05 13.48 -12.21
CA ASP A 115 6.97 13.56 -11.08
C ASP A 115 6.42 14.47 -9.97
N ALA A 116 5.70 15.55 -10.32
CA ALA A 116 5.11 16.45 -9.34
C ALA A 116 4.04 15.75 -8.49
N THR A 117 3.23 14.90 -9.10
CA THR A 117 2.23 14.07 -8.41
C THR A 117 2.90 13.04 -7.50
N LEU A 118 3.96 12.38 -8.00
CA LEU A 118 4.73 11.40 -7.21
C LEU A 118 5.42 12.08 -6.01
N ASP A 119 6.02 13.25 -6.20
CA ASP A 119 6.63 14.05 -5.12
C ASP A 119 5.60 14.49 -4.07
N ALA A 120 4.37 14.85 -4.50
CA ALA A 120 3.29 15.18 -3.60
C ALA A 120 2.86 13.98 -2.74
N ILE A 121 2.80 12.78 -3.32
CA ILE A 121 2.54 11.53 -2.58
C ILE A 121 3.65 11.27 -1.55
N ASP A 122 4.92 11.40 -1.95
CA ASP A 122 6.09 11.17 -1.09
C ASP A 122 6.17 12.20 0.05
N ALA A 123 5.70 13.43 -0.15
CA ALA A 123 5.61 14.44 0.90
C ALA A 123 4.54 14.08 1.97
N ILE A 124 3.45 13.41 1.57
CA ILE A 124 2.38 12.95 2.47
C ILE A 124 2.80 11.69 3.21
N VAL A 125 3.35 10.71 2.48
CA VAL A 125 3.81 9.42 3.00
C VAL A 125 5.23 9.17 2.52
N PRO A 126 6.25 9.62 3.28
CA PRO A 126 7.64 9.45 2.88
C PRO A 126 8.00 7.99 2.58
N PRO A 127 8.80 7.71 1.54
CA PRO A 127 9.23 6.37 1.19
C PRO A 127 9.81 5.61 2.38
N GLY A 128 9.40 4.35 2.53
CA GLY A 128 9.81 3.50 3.66
C GLY A 128 9.01 3.72 4.95
N THR A 129 8.05 4.65 4.97
CA THR A 129 7.16 4.87 6.12
C THR A 129 6.11 3.76 6.20
N ASN A 130 5.94 3.21 7.41
CA ASN A 130 4.84 2.32 7.72
C ASN A 130 3.83 3.04 8.62
N VAL A 131 2.66 3.33 8.06
CA VAL A 131 1.63 4.14 8.74
C VAL A 131 1.02 3.41 9.94
N HIS A 132 0.90 2.09 9.85
CA HIS A 132 0.35 1.24 10.91
C HIS A 132 1.16 -0.05 11.00
N VAL A 133 1.63 -0.38 12.21
CA VAL A 133 2.51 -1.54 12.44
C VAL A 133 1.87 -2.86 12.00
N ASP A 134 0.57 -3.03 12.23
CA ASP A 134 -0.17 -4.24 11.86
C ASP A 134 -0.34 -4.41 10.33
N ASP A 135 -0.08 -3.36 9.56
CA ASP A 135 -0.09 -3.40 8.09
C ASP A 135 1.28 -3.73 7.49
N ALA A 136 2.34 -3.83 8.33
CA ALA A 136 3.70 -4.16 7.88
C ALA A 136 3.83 -5.53 7.22
N GLY A 137 2.80 -6.36 7.31
CA GLY A 137 2.82 -7.73 6.81
C GLY A 137 3.74 -8.65 7.62
N TRP A 138 4.11 -9.77 7.04
CA TRP A 138 5.00 -10.72 7.68
C TRP A 138 6.44 -10.19 7.73
N GLN A 139 7.02 -10.17 8.93
CA GLN A 139 8.44 -9.89 9.13
C GLN A 139 9.22 -11.19 9.28
N PRO A 140 10.28 -11.41 8.48
CA PRO A 140 11.11 -12.59 8.63
C PRO A 140 11.66 -12.71 10.06
N PRO A 141 11.50 -13.83 10.75
CA PRO A 141 12.04 -14.01 12.11
C PRO A 141 13.54 -13.76 12.24
N ALA A 142 14.29 -13.88 11.14
CA ALA A 142 15.70 -13.56 11.11
C ALA A 142 16.03 -12.10 11.44
N ILE A 143 15.09 -11.15 11.26
CA ILE A 143 15.28 -9.76 11.63
C ILE A 143 15.40 -9.63 13.15
N ALA A 144 14.48 -10.25 13.89
CA ALA A 144 14.49 -10.23 15.37
C ALA A 144 15.44 -11.26 15.98
N GLN A 145 15.63 -12.40 15.32
CA GLN A 145 16.38 -13.54 15.85
C GLN A 145 17.77 -13.63 15.18
N ALA A 146 18.78 -13.06 15.86
CA ALA A 146 20.15 -12.97 15.32
C ALA A 146 20.74 -14.33 14.92
N TRP A 147 20.41 -15.39 15.63
CA TRP A 147 20.90 -16.75 15.33
C TRP A 147 20.42 -17.28 13.99
N ARG A 148 19.31 -16.81 13.46
CA ARG A 148 18.79 -17.19 12.13
C ARG A 148 19.54 -16.51 10.98
N ARG A 149 20.29 -15.45 11.24
CA ARG A 149 21.02 -14.68 10.22
C ARG A 149 22.54 -14.68 10.41
N ARG A 150 23.03 -15.40 11.40
CA ARG A 150 24.46 -15.51 11.70
C ARG A 150 24.87 -16.96 11.74
N ARG A 151 25.98 -17.28 11.09
CA ARG A 151 26.60 -18.60 11.25
C ARG A 151 27.04 -18.79 12.69
N PRO A 152 27.03 -20.03 13.24
CA PRO A 152 27.66 -20.35 14.51
C PRO A 152 29.10 -19.81 14.58
N ILE A 153 29.52 -19.39 15.76
CA ILE A 153 30.83 -18.72 15.93
C ILE A 153 31.98 -19.59 15.39
N GLY A 154 31.96 -20.92 15.61
CA GLY A 154 32.98 -21.83 15.15
C GLY A 154 33.03 -22.07 13.63
N THR A 155 32.07 -21.54 12.87
CA THR A 155 32.02 -21.67 11.40
C THR A 155 32.14 -20.32 10.69
N ARG A 156 32.42 -19.23 11.43
CA ARG A 156 32.63 -17.92 10.85
C ARG A 156 34.06 -17.82 10.34
N GLY A 157 34.22 -17.47 9.07
CA GLY A 157 35.52 -17.33 8.42
C GLY A 157 36.02 -18.57 7.69
N ALA A 158 35.18 -19.62 7.58
CA ALA A 158 35.43 -20.74 6.69
C ALA A 158 34.86 -20.48 5.30
#